data_3410204d39787b45aa00ca4249780cce
#
_entry.id   3410204d39787b45aa00ca4249780cce
#
_cell.length_a   1.000
_cell.length_b   1.000
_cell.length_c   1.000
_cell.angle_alpha   90.00
_cell.angle_beta   90.00
_cell.angle_gamma   90.00
#
_symmetry.space_group_name_H-M   'P 1'
#
loop_
_entity.id
_entity.type
_entity.pdbx_description
1 polymer ?
#
loop_
_entity_poly.entity_id
_entity_poly.type
_entity_poly.pdbx_seq_one_letter_code
_entity_poly.pdbx_strand_id
1 'polypeptide(L)'
;MSKLLERRAFLANLWKAGAGILAAAAAWTSWDLIQPIVASGFGGKVRSVTPEAVPEVGVLEVPAARAYLTKVNDEVIALSEKCTHLGCRTPFCASSGRFECPCHGSVFNRAGDYAAGPAPRGLDRYAVEVGDDGLLYIDNGTTNDGQPPGSQTIDEPPLGPACASESGH
;
A
#
# COMPACT_ATOMS: atom_id res chain seq x y z
N MET A 1 67.40 -23.03 2.35
CA MET A 1 66.43 -22.50 3.33
C MET A 1 65.63 -21.30 2.80
N SER A 2 66.18 -20.41 2.04
CA SER A 2 65.46 -19.19 1.52
C SER A 2 64.21 -19.47 0.67
N LYS A 3 64.25 -20.39 -0.30
CA LYS A 3 63.10 -20.72 -1.17
C LYS A 3 61.89 -21.32 -0.44
N LEU A 4 62.09 -22.01 0.68
CA LEU A 4 60.98 -22.56 1.48
C LEU A 4 60.29 -21.47 2.30
N LEU A 5 61.04 -20.48 2.76
CA LEU A 5 60.51 -19.33 3.47
C LEU A 5 59.68 -18.45 2.54
N GLU A 6 60.13 -18.25 1.30
CA GLU A 6 59.36 -17.50 0.25
C GLU A 6 58.06 -18.19 -0.10
N ARG A 7 58.05 -19.53 -0.25
CA ARG A 7 56.80 -20.29 -0.52
C ARG A 7 55.81 -20.20 0.63
N ARG A 8 56.29 -20.29 1.89
CA ARG A 8 55.41 -20.13 3.06
C ARG A 8 54.84 -18.73 3.16
N ALA A 9 55.63 -17.70 2.90
CA ALA A 9 55.18 -16.32 2.89
C ALA A 9 54.17 -16.07 1.76
N PHE A 10 54.41 -16.63 0.58
CA PHE A 10 53.49 -16.56 -0.54
C PHE A 10 52.13 -17.20 -0.21
N LEU A 11 52.10 -18.42 0.30
CA LEU A 11 50.88 -19.11 0.70
C LEU A 11 50.14 -18.39 1.82
N ALA A 12 50.86 -17.85 2.80
CA ALA A 12 50.26 -17.05 3.86
C ALA A 12 49.61 -15.76 3.36
N ASN A 13 50.24 -15.09 2.37
CA ASN A 13 49.69 -13.88 1.76
C ASN A 13 48.49 -14.20 0.86
N LEU A 14 48.56 -15.32 0.13
CA LEU A 14 47.43 -15.79 -0.69
C LEU A 14 46.21 -16.13 0.17
N TRP A 15 46.41 -16.80 1.29
CA TRP A 15 45.37 -17.08 2.27
C TRP A 15 44.76 -15.80 2.83
N LYS A 16 45.59 -14.84 3.24
CA LYS A 16 45.10 -13.54 3.74
C LYS A 16 44.28 -12.77 2.69
N ALA A 17 44.77 -12.79 1.44
CA ALA A 17 44.02 -12.17 0.33
C ALA A 17 42.68 -12.85 0.10
N GLY A 18 42.65 -14.19 0.08
CA GLY A 18 41.39 -14.96 -0.03
C GLY A 18 40.42 -14.69 1.12
N ALA A 19 40.91 -14.68 2.36
CA ALA A 19 40.09 -14.35 3.53
C ALA A 19 39.56 -12.90 3.47
N GLY A 20 40.36 -11.96 3.00
CA GLY A 20 39.95 -10.58 2.80
C GLY A 20 38.83 -10.43 1.76
N ILE A 21 38.93 -11.13 0.63
CA ILE A 21 37.91 -11.16 -0.40
C ILE A 21 36.58 -11.75 0.13
N LEU A 22 36.66 -12.85 0.85
CA LEU A 22 35.47 -13.48 1.45
C LEU A 22 34.82 -12.57 2.50
N ALA A 23 35.61 -11.91 3.35
CA ALA A 23 35.09 -10.95 4.31
C ALA A 23 34.43 -9.75 3.65
N ALA A 24 35.00 -9.21 2.57
CA ALA A 24 34.45 -8.12 1.80
C ALA A 24 33.15 -8.54 1.10
N ALA A 25 33.11 -9.74 0.52
CA ALA A 25 31.90 -10.28 -0.10
C ALA A 25 30.76 -10.49 0.94
N ALA A 26 31.10 -11.05 2.11
CA ALA A 26 30.14 -11.24 3.18
C ALA A 26 29.61 -9.91 3.73
N ALA A 27 30.47 -8.90 3.88
CA ALA A 27 30.06 -7.56 4.28
C ALA A 27 29.15 -6.90 3.26
N TRP A 28 29.48 -7.03 1.97
CA TRP A 28 28.64 -6.49 0.89
C TRP A 28 27.27 -7.15 0.85
N THR A 29 27.20 -8.49 0.88
CA THR A 29 25.90 -9.21 0.87
C THR A 29 25.07 -8.92 2.12
N SER A 30 25.72 -8.81 3.30
CA SER A 30 25.02 -8.43 4.52
C SER A 30 24.47 -7.00 4.44
N TRP A 31 25.24 -6.08 3.87
CA TRP A 31 24.80 -4.71 3.64
C TRP A 31 23.61 -4.66 2.69
N ASP A 32 23.65 -5.39 1.58
CA ASP A 32 22.58 -5.47 0.58
C ASP A 32 21.29 -6.04 1.16
N LEU A 33 21.39 -7.07 2.03
CA LEU A 33 20.24 -7.65 2.72
C LEU A 33 19.59 -6.73 3.77
N ILE A 34 20.36 -5.80 4.35
CA ILE A 34 19.83 -4.84 5.35
C ILE A 34 19.19 -3.64 4.67
N GLN A 35 19.55 -3.37 3.41
CA GLN A 35 18.93 -2.26 2.68
C GLN A 35 17.43 -2.56 2.45
N PRO A 36 16.54 -1.62 2.80
CA PRO A 36 15.13 -1.79 2.46
C PRO A 36 15.01 -1.84 0.94
N ILE A 37 14.70 -3.02 0.41
CA ILE A 37 14.31 -3.15 -0.99
C ILE A 37 12.98 -2.41 -1.09
N VAL A 38 12.99 -1.24 -1.70
CA VAL A 38 11.76 -0.64 -2.22
C VAL A 38 11.28 -1.60 -3.32
N ALA A 39 10.53 -2.63 -2.90
CA ALA A 39 9.93 -3.55 -3.86
C ALA A 39 9.04 -2.71 -4.77
N SER A 40 9.38 -2.67 -6.05
CA SER A 40 8.51 -2.13 -7.09
C SER A 40 7.16 -2.85 -6.96
N GLY A 41 6.14 -2.13 -6.46
CA GLY A 41 4.84 -2.68 -6.06
C GLY A 41 4.43 -2.42 -4.61
N PHE A 42 5.33 -1.95 -3.74
CA PHE A 42 5.05 -1.50 -2.39
C PHE A 42 5.65 -0.11 -2.16
N GLY A 43 4.94 0.89 -2.61
CA GLY A 43 5.32 2.29 -2.51
C GLY A 43 5.80 2.87 -3.83
N GLY A 44 5.19 3.96 -4.25
CA GLY A 44 5.51 4.69 -5.46
C GLY A 44 4.27 5.15 -6.22
N LYS A 45 4.52 5.88 -7.30
CA LYS A 45 3.46 6.41 -8.17
C LYS A 45 2.95 5.32 -9.11
N VAL A 46 1.72 4.91 -8.92
CA VAL A 46 1.02 3.95 -9.78
C VAL A 46 0.14 4.70 -10.76
N ARG A 47 0.42 4.51 -12.06
CA ARG A 47 -0.38 5.06 -13.14
C ARG A 47 -1.76 4.41 -13.18
N SER A 48 -2.82 5.22 -13.33
CA SER A 48 -4.20 4.78 -13.33
C SER A 48 -4.96 5.29 -14.57
N VAL A 49 -6.16 5.74 -14.41
CA VAL A 49 -7.08 6.20 -15.45
C VAL A 49 -7.11 7.73 -15.55
N THR A 50 -7.85 8.27 -16.50
CA THR A 50 -8.13 9.72 -16.53
C THR A 50 -9.16 10.09 -15.44
N PRO A 51 -9.18 11.34 -14.95
CA PRO A 51 -10.14 11.78 -13.93
C PRO A 51 -11.61 11.55 -14.34
N GLU A 52 -11.93 11.66 -15.62
CA GLU A 52 -13.28 11.47 -16.17
C GLU A 52 -13.74 10.01 -16.12
N ALA A 53 -12.78 9.05 -16.11
CA ALA A 53 -13.10 7.64 -16.02
C ALA A 53 -13.49 7.19 -14.60
N VAL A 54 -13.23 8.02 -13.59
CA VAL A 54 -13.67 7.75 -12.22
C VAL A 54 -15.17 8.02 -12.12
N PRO A 55 -15.98 7.05 -11.65
CA PRO A 55 -17.43 7.22 -11.60
C PRO A 55 -17.85 8.31 -10.62
N GLU A 56 -18.91 9.05 -10.97
CA GLU A 56 -19.52 10.05 -10.09
C GLU A 56 -20.19 9.41 -8.87
N VAL A 57 -20.76 8.22 -9.06
CA VAL A 57 -21.36 7.41 -8.00
C VAL A 57 -20.67 6.05 -7.96
N GLY A 58 -20.22 5.65 -6.77
CA GLY A 58 -19.48 4.41 -6.59
C GLY A 58 -17.96 4.60 -6.53
N VAL A 59 -17.23 3.56 -6.85
CA VAL A 59 -15.77 3.53 -6.78
C VAL A 59 -15.17 2.78 -7.96
N LEU A 60 -13.95 3.16 -8.33
CA LEU A 60 -13.12 2.42 -9.29
C LEU A 60 -11.98 1.74 -8.52
N GLU A 61 -11.91 0.42 -8.57
CA GLU A 61 -10.80 -0.32 -7.98
C GLU A 61 -9.55 -0.23 -8.85
N VAL A 62 -8.41 0.05 -8.23
CA VAL A 62 -7.08 0.07 -8.84
C VAL A 62 -6.18 -0.97 -8.13
N PRO A 63 -6.23 -2.24 -8.54
CA PRO A 63 -5.53 -3.33 -7.85
C PRO A 63 -4.02 -3.13 -7.77
N ALA A 64 -3.41 -2.54 -8.81
CA ALA A 64 -1.97 -2.26 -8.85
C ALA A 64 -1.52 -1.29 -7.75
N ALA A 65 -2.39 -0.35 -7.35
CA ALA A 65 -2.15 0.58 -6.26
C ALA A 65 -2.67 0.06 -4.90
N ARG A 66 -3.46 -1.02 -4.90
CA ARG A 66 -4.24 -1.51 -3.76
C ARG A 66 -5.13 -0.39 -3.20
N ALA A 67 -5.83 0.27 -4.10
CA ALA A 67 -6.61 1.47 -3.81
C ALA A 67 -7.94 1.46 -4.54
N TYR A 68 -8.84 2.29 -4.05
CA TYR A 68 -10.08 2.67 -4.70
C TYR A 68 -10.05 4.15 -5.03
N LEU A 69 -10.44 4.52 -6.25
CA LEU A 69 -10.68 5.90 -6.65
C LEU A 69 -12.17 6.20 -6.54
N THR A 70 -12.51 7.33 -5.98
CA THR A 70 -13.88 7.85 -5.89
C THR A 70 -13.89 9.36 -6.04
N LYS A 71 -14.98 9.91 -6.55
CA LYS A 71 -15.20 11.36 -6.62
C LYS A 71 -15.99 11.83 -5.40
N VAL A 72 -15.46 12.84 -4.75
CA VAL A 72 -16.08 13.48 -3.58
C VAL A 72 -15.97 14.98 -3.76
N ASN A 73 -17.10 15.68 -3.83
CA ASN A 73 -17.15 17.14 -4.05
C ASN A 73 -16.31 17.59 -5.28
N ASP A 74 -16.46 16.88 -6.41
CA ASP A 74 -15.73 17.08 -7.67
C ASP A 74 -14.23 16.81 -7.61
N GLU A 75 -13.71 16.33 -6.48
CA GLU A 75 -12.33 15.93 -6.32
C GLU A 75 -12.18 14.40 -6.35
N VAL A 76 -11.15 13.91 -7.05
CA VAL A 76 -10.80 12.48 -7.03
C VAL A 76 -9.91 12.19 -5.84
N ILE A 77 -10.35 11.27 -4.99
CA ILE A 77 -9.58 10.79 -3.85
C ILE A 77 -9.23 9.30 -4.04
N ALA A 78 -8.07 8.90 -3.55
CA ALA A 78 -7.65 7.50 -3.51
C ALA A 78 -7.69 6.98 -2.08
N LEU A 79 -8.47 5.92 -1.86
CA LEU A 79 -8.63 5.25 -0.58
C LEU A 79 -7.83 3.95 -0.58
N SER A 80 -7.13 3.68 0.51
CA SER A 80 -6.48 2.39 0.72
C SER A 80 -7.54 1.28 0.82
N GLU A 81 -7.32 0.14 0.17
CA GLU A 81 -8.18 -1.05 0.36
C GLU A 81 -8.05 -1.67 1.76
N LYS A 82 -7.11 -1.18 2.57
CA LYS A 82 -6.72 -1.77 3.84
C LYS A 82 -7.55 -1.21 4.99
N CYS A 83 -8.28 -2.09 5.67
CA CYS A 83 -9.05 -1.75 6.87
C CYS A 83 -8.14 -1.21 7.98
N THR A 84 -8.50 -0.07 8.54
CA THR A 84 -7.75 0.58 9.62
C THR A 84 -7.85 -0.14 10.97
N HIS A 85 -8.72 -1.16 11.09
CA HIS A 85 -8.77 -2.02 12.29
C HIS A 85 -7.53 -2.93 12.36
N LEU A 86 -7.45 -3.97 11.53
CA LEU A 86 -6.36 -4.96 11.53
C LEU A 86 -5.85 -5.30 10.12
N GLY A 87 -6.09 -4.43 9.14
CA GLY A 87 -5.45 -4.53 7.83
C GLY A 87 -6.09 -5.48 6.83
N CYS A 88 -7.29 -6.00 7.07
CA CYS A 88 -8.02 -6.79 6.08
C CYS A 88 -8.34 -5.96 4.84
N ARG A 89 -8.43 -6.60 3.68
CA ARG A 89 -8.98 -5.95 2.49
C ARG A 89 -10.46 -5.63 2.72
N THR A 90 -10.85 -4.39 2.40
CA THR A 90 -12.22 -3.88 2.60
C THR A 90 -12.86 -3.65 1.24
N PRO A 91 -13.66 -4.60 0.71
CA PRO A 91 -14.34 -4.45 -0.58
C PRO A 91 -15.43 -3.37 -0.51
N PHE A 92 -15.71 -2.78 -1.67
CA PHE A 92 -16.86 -1.90 -1.84
C PHE A 92 -18.11 -2.73 -2.12
N CYS A 93 -19.14 -2.54 -1.33
CA CYS A 93 -20.45 -3.16 -1.50
C CYS A 93 -21.35 -2.24 -2.34
N ALA A 94 -21.64 -2.64 -3.57
CA ALA A 94 -22.44 -1.83 -4.48
C ALA A 94 -23.90 -1.65 -4.03
N SER A 95 -24.47 -2.64 -3.32
CA SER A 95 -25.84 -2.55 -2.82
C SER A 95 -25.99 -1.55 -1.69
N SER A 96 -25.06 -1.50 -0.76
CA SER A 96 -25.08 -0.52 0.34
C SER A 96 -24.42 0.82 -0.01
N GLY A 97 -23.59 0.86 -1.07
CA GLY A 97 -22.78 2.03 -1.41
C GLY A 97 -21.63 2.28 -0.42
N ARG A 98 -21.20 1.27 0.32
CA ARG A 98 -20.23 1.38 1.41
C ARG A 98 -19.10 0.38 1.29
N PHE A 99 -17.98 0.68 1.93
CA PHE A 99 -16.93 -0.30 2.14
C PHE A 99 -17.25 -1.13 3.37
N GLU A 100 -17.23 -2.46 3.22
CA GLU A 100 -17.59 -3.40 4.29
C GLU A 100 -16.44 -4.37 4.54
N CYS A 101 -15.83 -4.30 5.72
CA CYS A 101 -14.73 -5.18 6.08
C CYS A 101 -15.29 -6.54 6.54
N PRO A 102 -14.97 -7.66 5.84
CA PRO A 102 -15.54 -8.96 6.15
C PRO A 102 -14.99 -9.59 7.43
N CYS A 103 -13.85 -9.09 7.95
CA CYS A 103 -13.18 -9.69 9.10
C CYS A 103 -13.92 -9.43 10.42
N HIS A 104 -14.28 -8.16 10.67
CA HIS A 104 -14.89 -7.77 11.98
C HIS A 104 -16.00 -6.73 11.79
N GLY A 105 -16.52 -6.56 10.59
CA GLY A 105 -17.70 -5.72 10.35
C GLY A 105 -17.47 -4.21 10.44
N SER A 106 -16.23 -3.72 10.24
CA SER A 106 -16.03 -2.27 10.08
C SER A 106 -16.64 -1.80 8.76
N VAL A 107 -17.36 -0.68 8.81
CA VAL A 107 -18.04 -0.09 7.66
C VAL A 107 -17.59 1.35 7.48
N PHE A 108 -17.38 1.74 6.22
CA PHE A 108 -16.98 3.09 5.85
C PHE A 108 -17.87 3.58 4.70
N ASN A 109 -18.13 4.88 4.65
CA ASN A 109 -18.86 5.45 3.53
C ASN A 109 -18.01 5.51 2.25
N ARG A 110 -18.55 6.00 1.15
CA ARG A 110 -17.88 6.10 -0.14
C ARG A 110 -16.65 7.02 -0.12
N ALA A 111 -16.61 8.02 0.76
CA ALA A 111 -15.43 8.88 0.98
C ALA A 111 -14.38 8.25 1.91
N GLY A 112 -14.62 7.03 2.41
CA GLY A 112 -13.75 6.34 3.35
C GLY A 112 -13.94 6.77 4.81
N ASP A 113 -14.93 7.62 5.14
CA ASP A 113 -15.17 8.01 6.52
C ASP A 113 -15.77 6.85 7.32
N TYR A 114 -15.41 6.77 8.59
CA TYR A 114 -15.91 5.75 9.51
C TYR A 114 -17.44 5.85 9.68
N ALA A 115 -18.11 4.72 9.52
CA ALA A 115 -19.55 4.61 9.73
C ALA A 115 -19.92 3.67 10.90
N ALA A 116 -19.27 2.51 11.03
CA ALA A 116 -19.54 1.55 12.09
C ALA A 116 -18.40 0.55 12.28
N GLY A 117 -18.45 -0.20 13.40
CA GLY A 117 -17.55 -1.33 13.67
C GLY A 117 -16.32 -0.97 14.51
N PRO A 118 -15.33 -1.89 14.61
CA PRO A 118 -14.20 -1.72 15.52
C PRO A 118 -13.03 -0.88 14.95
N ALA A 119 -13.10 -0.36 13.73
CA ALA A 119 -12.04 0.48 13.17
C ALA A 119 -11.89 1.78 13.96
N PRO A 120 -10.66 2.22 14.28
CA PRO A 120 -10.41 3.42 15.09
C PRO A 120 -10.57 4.72 14.31
N ARG A 121 -10.60 4.68 12.96
CA ARG A 121 -10.71 5.82 12.06
C ARG A 121 -11.23 5.38 10.69
N GLY A 122 -11.48 6.35 9.81
CA GLY A 122 -11.79 6.10 8.40
C GLY A 122 -10.67 5.38 7.65
N LEU A 123 -10.90 5.04 6.38
CA LEU A 123 -9.87 4.45 5.50
C LEU A 123 -8.77 5.47 5.25
N ASP A 124 -7.54 4.99 5.22
CA ASP A 124 -6.38 5.82 4.91
C ASP A 124 -6.41 6.24 3.43
N ARG A 125 -5.81 7.39 3.14
CA ARG A 125 -5.81 8.01 1.82
C ARG A 125 -4.41 8.06 1.25
N TYR A 126 -4.32 7.85 -0.06
CA TYR A 126 -3.10 8.08 -0.84
C TYR A 126 -3.17 9.43 -1.55
N ALA A 127 -2.02 10.04 -1.79
CA ALA A 127 -1.94 11.21 -2.64
C ALA A 127 -2.27 10.83 -4.09
N VAL A 128 -3.04 11.72 -4.76
CA VAL A 128 -3.40 11.57 -6.18
C VAL A 128 -2.98 12.84 -6.89
N GLU A 129 -2.37 12.70 -8.04
CA GLU A 129 -2.01 13.81 -8.92
C GLU A 129 -2.37 13.48 -10.36
N VAL A 130 -2.63 14.52 -11.17
CA VAL A 130 -2.78 14.37 -12.62
C VAL A 130 -1.41 14.57 -13.25
N GLY A 131 -0.94 13.58 -14.00
CA GLY A 131 0.32 13.67 -14.74
C GLY A 131 0.20 14.50 -16.02
N ASP A 132 1.35 14.79 -16.64
CA ASP A 132 1.41 15.53 -17.92
C ASP A 132 0.70 14.79 -19.07
N ASP A 133 0.50 13.49 -18.93
CA ASP A 133 -0.26 12.63 -19.86
C ASP A 133 -1.78 12.63 -19.62
N GLY A 134 -2.26 13.45 -18.67
CA GLY A 134 -3.67 13.55 -18.31
C GLY A 134 -4.20 12.38 -17.48
N LEU A 135 -3.35 11.48 -17.02
CA LEU A 135 -3.75 10.34 -16.20
C LEU A 135 -3.53 10.61 -14.70
N LEU A 136 -4.31 9.93 -13.89
CA LEU A 136 -4.14 9.91 -12.44
C LEU A 136 -2.97 9.03 -12.05
N TYR A 137 -2.15 9.54 -11.15
CA TYR A 137 -1.08 8.82 -10.47
C TYR A 137 -1.37 8.75 -8.99
N ILE A 138 -1.41 7.53 -8.45
CA ILE A 138 -1.66 7.25 -7.05
C ILE A 138 -0.32 6.98 -6.38
N ASP A 139 0.07 7.79 -5.41
CA ASP A 139 1.28 7.54 -4.60
C ASP A 139 0.91 6.72 -3.36
N ASN A 140 1.05 5.41 -3.45
CA ASN A 140 0.78 4.48 -2.36
C ASN A 140 2.00 4.26 -1.43
N GLY A 141 3.10 4.99 -1.65
CA GLY A 141 4.27 5.01 -0.77
C GLY A 141 4.07 5.86 0.48
N THR A 142 3.17 6.84 0.41
CA THR A 142 2.85 7.72 1.54
C THR A 142 1.37 7.63 1.84
N THR A 143 1.06 7.29 3.09
CA THR A 143 -0.32 7.12 3.56
C THR A 143 -0.70 8.28 4.48
N ASN A 144 -1.81 8.94 4.18
CA ASN A 144 -2.43 9.93 5.04
C ASN A 144 -3.53 9.25 5.85
N ASP A 145 -3.54 9.45 7.15
CA ASP A 145 -4.53 8.85 8.04
C ASP A 145 -5.95 9.26 7.67
N GLY A 146 -6.87 8.30 7.73
CA GLY A 146 -8.30 8.55 7.60
C GLY A 146 -8.84 9.42 8.72
N GLN A 147 -9.98 10.08 8.48
CA GLN A 147 -10.60 10.97 9.46
C GLN A 147 -11.03 10.21 10.73
N PRO A 148 -10.96 10.84 11.91
CA PRO A 148 -11.43 10.23 13.15
C PRO A 148 -12.95 9.95 13.11
N PRO A 149 -13.47 9.02 13.93
CA PRO A 149 -14.89 8.77 14.04
C PRO A 149 -15.68 10.04 14.40
N GLY A 150 -16.81 10.25 13.75
CA GLY A 150 -17.63 11.45 13.91
C GLY A 150 -17.30 12.58 12.93
N SER A 151 -16.21 12.49 12.19
CA SER A 151 -15.93 13.35 11.04
C SER A 151 -16.51 12.71 9.78
N GLN A 152 -17.23 13.48 8.98
CA GLN A 152 -17.78 13.03 7.70
C GLN A 152 -17.45 14.01 6.59
N THR A 153 -16.87 13.49 5.51
CA THR A 153 -16.59 14.25 4.29
C THR A 153 -17.85 14.39 3.46
N ILE A 154 -18.71 13.36 3.50
CA ILE A 154 -20.00 13.29 2.83
C ILE A 154 -21.08 12.75 3.77
N ASP A 155 -22.31 13.27 3.65
CA ASP A 155 -23.48 12.77 4.36
C ASP A 155 -24.34 11.97 3.38
N GLU A 156 -23.96 10.72 3.16
CA GLU A 156 -24.69 9.79 2.29
C GLU A 156 -25.24 8.63 3.12
N PRO A 157 -26.58 8.44 3.18
CA PRO A 157 -27.15 7.26 3.79
C PRO A 157 -26.81 5.99 3.00
N PRO A 158 -26.89 4.79 3.59
CA PRO A 158 -26.75 3.55 2.84
C PRO A 158 -27.76 3.47 1.71
N LEU A 159 -27.33 3.04 0.52
CA LEU A 159 -28.20 2.89 -0.64
C LEU A 159 -29.15 1.69 -0.52
N GLY A 160 -28.76 0.67 0.24
CA GLY A 160 -29.50 -0.56 0.40
C GLY A 160 -28.86 -1.53 1.40
N PRO A 161 -29.16 -2.83 1.31
CA PRO A 161 -28.67 -3.83 2.26
C PRO A 161 -27.16 -4.01 2.19
N ALA A 162 -26.56 -4.38 3.32
CA ALA A 162 -25.15 -4.72 3.40
C ALA A 162 -24.86 -6.04 2.67
N CYS A 163 -23.73 -6.11 1.96
CA CYS A 163 -23.30 -7.34 1.29
C CYS A 163 -22.97 -8.45 2.30
N ALA A 164 -22.49 -8.11 3.48
CA ALA A 164 -22.21 -9.07 4.54
C ALA A 164 -23.48 -9.78 5.04
N SER A 165 -24.68 -9.19 4.86
CA SER A 165 -25.95 -9.82 5.22
C SER A 165 -26.41 -10.87 4.21
N GLU A 166 -25.87 -10.85 2.99
CA GLU A 166 -26.19 -11.83 1.93
C GLU A 166 -25.29 -13.06 1.98
N SER A 167 -24.18 -13.03 2.69
CA SER A 167 -23.23 -14.13 2.87
C SER A 167 -23.50 -14.99 4.09
N GLY A 168 -24.63 -14.80 4.74
CA GLY A 168 -25.04 -15.58 5.90
C GLY A 168 -25.46 -17.01 5.54
N HIS A 169 -24.46 -17.91 5.48
CA HIS A 169 -24.57 -19.35 5.73
C HIS A 169 -23.23 -19.92 6.17
#